data_d471694f76e8a70f86521dfaddd69ce6
#
_entry.id   d471694f76e8a70f86521dfaddd69ce6
#
_cell.length_a   1.000
_cell.length_b   1.000
_cell.length_c   1.000
_cell.angle_alpha   90.00
_cell.angle_beta   90.00
_cell.angle_gamma   90.00
#
_symmetry.space_group_name_H-M   'P 1'
#
loop_
_entity.id
_entity.type
_entity.pdbx_description
1 polymer ?
#
loop_
_entity_poly.entity_id
_entity_poly.type
_entity_poly.pdbx_seq_one_letter_code
_entity_poly.pdbx_strand_id
1 'polypeptide(L)'
;MYSDVTALGYEFTQPAICSITNELEMRADLYQGEPNDERYTYCSNGFLNNRTGLFDIVSDYFPTIQLTGAYLGSGPQYHPNMDRFMSILFAGDKMLEERAYQIIGYCISSDAHAKRFFVSLVLLEITVNLPLST
;
A
#
# COMPACT_ATOMS: atom_id res chain seq x y z
N MET A 1 -10.13 -10.88 -17.72
CA MET A 1 -9.65 -12.16 -18.31
C MET A 1 -10.24 -12.46 -19.68
N TYR A 2 -11.48 -12.07 -19.97
CA TYR A 2 -12.09 -12.28 -21.31
C TYR A 2 -11.54 -11.38 -22.43
N SER A 3 -11.03 -10.21 -22.11
CA SER A 3 -10.56 -9.21 -23.08
C SER A 3 -9.19 -9.51 -23.70
N ASP A 4 -8.35 -10.29 -23.02
CA ASP A 4 -6.98 -10.53 -23.51
C ASP A 4 -6.90 -11.62 -24.59
N VAL A 5 -7.84 -12.55 -24.62
CA VAL A 5 -7.83 -13.66 -25.58
C VAL A 5 -8.36 -13.22 -26.94
N THR A 6 -9.29 -12.27 -26.96
CA THR A 6 -9.80 -11.68 -28.21
C THR A 6 -8.79 -10.79 -28.92
N ALA A 7 -7.84 -10.20 -28.18
CA ALA A 7 -6.76 -9.39 -28.75
C ALA A 7 -5.78 -10.22 -29.61
N LEU A 8 -5.73 -11.54 -29.43
CA LEU A 8 -4.89 -12.45 -30.22
C LEU A 8 -5.59 -12.98 -31.48
N GLY A 9 -6.84 -12.57 -31.75
CA GLY A 9 -7.56 -12.94 -32.98
C GLY A 9 -8.10 -14.38 -33.01
N TYR A 10 -8.16 -15.04 -31.81
CA TYR A 10 -8.76 -16.38 -31.70
C TYR A 10 -10.20 -16.27 -31.15
N GLU A 11 -11.16 -16.78 -31.93
CA GLU A 11 -12.53 -16.95 -31.41
C GLU A 11 -12.66 -18.33 -30.77
N PHE A 12 -12.80 -18.38 -29.45
CA PHE A 12 -13.09 -19.60 -28.72
C PHE A 12 -14.58 -19.72 -28.46
N THR A 13 -15.12 -20.90 -28.69
CA THR A 13 -16.50 -21.21 -28.27
C THR A 13 -16.58 -21.34 -26.74
N GLN A 14 -17.72 -20.98 -26.17
CA GLN A 14 -17.94 -21.10 -24.72
C GLN A 14 -17.57 -22.45 -24.12
N PRO A 15 -17.91 -23.61 -24.77
CA PRO A 15 -17.48 -24.92 -24.29
C PRO A 15 -15.96 -25.11 -24.29
N ALA A 16 -15.26 -24.57 -25.30
CA ALA A 16 -13.80 -24.66 -25.36
C ALA A 16 -13.14 -23.87 -24.24
N ILE A 17 -13.66 -22.68 -23.92
CA ILE A 17 -13.18 -21.85 -22.79
C ILE A 17 -13.37 -22.60 -21.47
N CYS A 18 -14.56 -23.15 -21.23
CA CYS A 18 -14.83 -23.92 -20.00
C CYS A 18 -13.91 -25.14 -19.87
N SER A 19 -13.66 -25.86 -20.98
CA SER A 19 -12.75 -27.01 -20.97
C SER A 19 -11.32 -26.62 -20.64
N ILE A 20 -10.81 -25.54 -21.23
CA ILE A 20 -9.45 -25.03 -20.95
C ILE A 20 -9.35 -24.56 -19.50
N THR A 21 -10.36 -23.84 -19.00
CA THR A 21 -10.36 -23.38 -17.61
C THR A 21 -10.33 -24.54 -16.62
N ASN A 22 -11.17 -25.56 -16.83
CA ASN A 22 -11.20 -26.75 -15.98
C ASN A 22 -9.85 -27.50 -16.02
N GLU A 23 -9.23 -27.60 -17.20
CA GLU A 23 -7.95 -28.28 -17.34
C GLU A 23 -6.80 -27.49 -16.68
N LEU A 24 -6.84 -26.16 -16.75
CA LEU A 24 -5.90 -25.29 -16.04
C LEU A 24 -6.08 -25.41 -14.51
N GLU A 25 -7.30 -25.44 -14.02
CA GLU A 25 -7.60 -25.64 -12.60
C GLU A 25 -7.12 -27.01 -12.09
N MET A 26 -7.26 -28.07 -12.90
CA MET A 26 -6.77 -29.41 -12.55
C MET A 26 -5.24 -29.53 -12.56
N ARG A 27 -4.55 -28.76 -13.41
CA ARG A 27 -3.09 -28.83 -13.57
C ARG A 27 -2.35 -27.76 -12.80
N ALA A 28 -3.02 -26.70 -12.38
CA ALA A 28 -2.41 -25.67 -11.57
C ALA A 28 -2.04 -26.27 -10.21
N ASP A 29 -0.78 -26.23 -9.85
CA ASP A 29 -0.36 -26.39 -8.48
C ASP A 29 -0.98 -25.25 -7.67
N LEU A 30 -2.10 -25.55 -7.04
CA LEU A 30 -2.82 -24.56 -6.26
C LEU A 30 -1.92 -24.08 -5.13
N TYR A 31 -1.70 -22.80 -5.10
CA TYR A 31 -0.99 -22.17 -3.98
C TYR A 31 -1.68 -22.53 -2.66
N GLN A 32 -0.96 -23.25 -1.80
CA GLN A 32 -1.47 -23.76 -0.51
C GLN A 32 -1.32 -22.76 0.63
N GLY A 33 -0.62 -21.66 0.38
CA GLY A 33 -0.37 -20.60 1.38
C GLY A 33 -1.51 -19.61 1.48
N GLU A 34 -1.57 -18.89 2.59
CA GLU A 34 -2.46 -17.74 2.71
C GLU A 34 -1.93 -16.57 1.87
N PRO A 35 -2.79 -15.92 1.06
CA PRO A 35 -2.39 -14.72 0.36
C PRO A 35 -2.17 -13.57 1.36
N ASN A 36 -1.28 -12.65 1.03
CA ASN A 36 -1.00 -11.46 1.83
C ASN A 36 -0.51 -11.76 3.25
N ASP A 37 0.57 -12.52 3.35
CA ASP A 37 1.22 -12.77 4.65
C ASP A 37 1.49 -11.44 5.38
N GLU A 38 0.91 -11.25 6.57
CA GLU A 38 1.00 -10.01 7.35
C GLU A 38 2.43 -9.66 7.80
N ARG A 39 3.37 -10.61 7.74
CA ARG A 39 4.78 -10.37 8.02
C ARG A 39 5.46 -9.50 6.96
N TYR A 40 4.84 -9.36 5.79
CA TYR A 40 5.44 -8.65 4.67
C TYR A 40 4.57 -7.51 4.19
N THR A 41 5.21 -6.39 3.87
CA THR A 41 4.62 -5.30 3.11
C THR A 41 5.08 -5.41 1.67
N TYR A 42 4.14 -5.55 0.75
CA TYR A 42 4.38 -5.75 -0.67
C TYR A 42 4.52 -4.41 -1.38
N CYS A 43 5.70 -4.17 -1.96
CA CYS A 43 6.01 -2.98 -2.73
C CYS A 43 6.09 -3.31 -4.23
N SER A 44 6.06 -2.29 -5.10
CA SER A 44 6.14 -2.51 -6.55
C SER A 44 7.45 -3.17 -7.01
N ASN A 45 8.51 -3.09 -6.22
CA ASN A 45 9.83 -3.63 -6.51
C ASN A 45 10.25 -4.79 -5.62
N GLY A 46 9.41 -5.28 -4.71
CA GLY A 46 9.73 -6.42 -3.84
C GLY A 46 8.96 -6.42 -2.51
N PHE A 47 9.51 -7.09 -1.52
CA PHE A 47 8.87 -7.42 -0.25
C PHE A 47 9.69 -6.88 0.91
N LEU A 48 9.06 -6.13 1.78
CA LEU A 48 9.67 -5.66 3.03
C LEU A 48 9.17 -6.53 4.19
N ASN A 49 10.08 -7.20 4.87
CA ASN A 49 9.75 -7.92 6.10
C ASN A 49 9.56 -6.91 7.25
N ASN A 50 8.34 -6.80 7.75
CA ASN A 50 7.96 -5.83 8.77
C ASN A 50 8.66 -6.04 10.11
N ARG A 51 9.15 -7.27 10.41
CA ARG A 51 9.83 -7.59 11.67
C ARG A 51 11.32 -7.37 11.62
N THR A 52 11.94 -7.73 10.51
CA THR A 52 13.40 -7.67 10.36
C THR A 52 13.89 -6.41 9.63
N GLY A 53 12.99 -5.73 8.91
CA GLY A 53 13.34 -4.62 8.04
C GLY A 53 14.12 -5.03 6.78
N LEU A 54 14.25 -6.33 6.53
CA LEU A 54 14.92 -6.84 5.33
C LEU A 54 14.03 -6.74 4.12
N PHE A 55 14.61 -6.32 3.01
CA PHE A 55 13.94 -6.21 1.72
C PHE A 55 14.43 -7.33 0.79
N ASP A 56 13.50 -8.01 0.15
CA ASP A 56 13.76 -9.07 -0.82
C ASP A 56 12.97 -8.85 -2.10
N ILE A 57 13.52 -9.32 -3.23
CA ILE A 57 12.91 -9.19 -4.56
C ILE A 57 12.09 -10.44 -4.89
N VAL A 58 12.47 -11.59 -4.34
CA VAL A 58 11.84 -12.88 -4.62
C VAL A 58 11.14 -13.39 -3.37
N SER A 59 9.89 -13.80 -3.52
CA SER A 59 9.11 -14.40 -2.44
C SER A 59 8.26 -15.54 -2.99
N ASP A 60 8.10 -16.58 -2.19
CA ASP A 60 7.17 -17.69 -2.43
C ASP A 60 5.72 -17.30 -2.10
N TYR A 61 5.51 -16.05 -1.68
CA TYR A 61 4.19 -15.54 -1.30
C TYR A 61 3.46 -14.91 -2.49
N PHE A 62 2.14 -15.05 -2.50
CA PHE A 62 1.27 -14.48 -3.51
C PHE A 62 0.53 -13.26 -2.94
N PRO A 63 0.96 -12.03 -3.26
CA PRO A 63 0.27 -10.83 -2.81
C PRO A 63 -0.96 -10.56 -3.67
N THR A 64 -2.10 -10.32 -3.05
CA THR A 64 -3.30 -9.77 -3.70
C THR A 64 -3.42 -8.25 -3.48
N ILE A 65 -2.70 -7.73 -2.48
CA ILE A 65 -2.62 -6.30 -2.15
C ILE A 65 -1.16 -5.88 -2.23
N GLN A 66 -0.88 -4.85 -3.02
CA GLN A 66 0.47 -4.34 -3.23
C GLN A 66 0.46 -2.82 -3.24
N LEU A 67 1.46 -2.22 -2.61
CA LEU A 67 1.71 -0.79 -2.71
C LEU A 67 2.22 -0.45 -4.12
N THR A 68 1.71 0.62 -4.71
CA THR A 68 2.18 1.11 -6.02
C THR A 68 3.56 1.76 -5.93
N GLY A 69 3.99 2.16 -4.74
CA GLY A 69 5.30 2.74 -4.49
C GLY A 69 6.41 1.68 -4.42
N ALA A 70 7.61 2.06 -4.87
CA ALA A 70 8.82 1.26 -4.69
C ALA A 70 9.45 1.53 -3.32
N TYR A 71 10.01 0.50 -2.70
CA TYR A 71 10.84 0.66 -1.52
C TYR A 71 12.23 1.18 -1.91
N LEU A 72 12.63 2.31 -1.34
CA LEU A 72 13.89 2.99 -1.67
C LEU A 72 15.03 2.71 -0.69
N GLY A 73 14.79 1.85 0.30
CA GLY A 73 15.75 1.50 1.33
C GLY A 73 15.43 2.13 2.69
N SER A 74 16.18 1.72 3.72
CA SER A 74 15.98 2.14 5.11
C SER A 74 16.74 3.42 5.49
N GLY A 75 17.43 4.04 4.54
CA GLY A 75 18.15 5.30 4.78
C GLY A 75 17.22 6.52 4.87
N PRO A 76 17.71 7.64 5.41
CA PRO A 76 16.94 8.86 5.45
C PRO A 76 16.58 9.30 4.03
N GLN A 77 15.29 9.46 3.78
CA GLN A 77 14.76 9.94 2.52
C GLN A 77 14.34 11.38 2.70
N TYR A 78 14.83 12.26 1.83
CA TYR A 78 14.48 13.66 1.85
C TYR A 78 13.37 13.95 0.84
N HIS A 79 12.22 14.36 1.33
CA HIS A 79 11.06 14.75 0.53
C HIS A 79 10.64 16.18 0.87
N PRO A 80 11.25 17.20 0.24
CA PRO A 80 11.10 18.61 0.65
C PRO A 80 9.63 19.06 0.71
N ASN A 81 8.80 18.60 -0.19
CA ASN A 81 7.38 18.95 -0.20
C ASN A 81 6.61 18.31 0.96
N MET A 82 6.92 17.05 1.28
CA MET A 82 6.28 16.33 2.38
C MET A 82 6.74 16.87 3.74
N ASP A 83 8.03 17.09 3.88
CA ASP A 83 8.62 17.64 5.11
C ASP A 83 8.09 19.05 5.38
N ARG A 84 7.96 19.88 4.34
CA ARG A 84 7.35 21.20 4.45
C ARG A 84 5.87 21.13 4.83
N PHE A 85 5.12 20.22 4.21
CA PHE A 85 3.71 20.01 4.52
C PHE A 85 3.52 19.61 5.99
N MET A 86 4.29 18.63 6.47
CA MET A 86 4.23 18.15 7.86
C MET A 86 4.61 19.25 8.84
N SER A 87 5.66 20.02 8.52
CA SER A 87 6.09 21.13 9.38
C SER A 87 5.04 22.25 9.49
N ILE A 88 4.33 22.55 8.41
CA ILE A 88 3.20 23.50 8.44
C ILE A 88 2.03 22.93 9.24
N LEU A 89 1.68 21.66 9.00
CA LEU A 89 0.54 21.00 9.64
C LEU A 89 0.69 20.95 11.17
N PHE A 90 1.90 20.70 11.64
CA PHE A 90 2.20 20.58 13.07
C PHE A 90 2.90 21.79 13.67
N ALA A 91 2.87 22.94 12.97
CA ALA A 91 3.48 24.19 13.41
C ALA A 91 4.96 24.05 13.82
N GLY A 92 5.70 23.14 13.19
CA GLY A 92 7.11 22.86 13.47
C GLY A 92 7.38 21.99 14.70
N ASP A 93 6.34 21.43 15.34
CA ASP A 93 6.51 20.48 16.44
C ASP A 93 7.05 19.14 15.92
N LYS A 94 8.34 18.91 16.12
CA LYS A 94 9.04 17.72 15.63
C LYS A 94 8.54 16.42 16.25
N MET A 95 8.07 16.45 17.47
CA MET A 95 7.53 15.27 18.13
C MET A 95 6.20 14.85 17.49
N LEU A 96 5.34 15.78 17.15
CA LEU A 96 4.09 15.52 16.46
C LEU A 96 4.33 15.08 15.01
N GLU A 97 5.27 15.69 14.30
CA GLU A 97 5.68 15.27 12.97
C GLU A 97 6.14 13.81 12.97
N GLU A 98 7.02 13.42 13.89
CA GLU A 98 7.51 12.06 14.02
C GLU A 98 6.39 11.07 14.33
N ARG A 99 5.47 11.44 15.23
CA ARG A 99 4.28 10.61 15.53
C ARG A 99 3.40 10.42 14.32
N ALA A 100 3.19 11.46 13.52
CA ALA A 100 2.41 11.36 12.29
C ALA A 100 3.06 10.41 11.28
N TYR A 101 4.38 10.47 11.11
CA TYR A 101 5.09 9.51 10.24
C TYR A 101 4.98 8.08 10.76
N GLN A 102 5.05 7.85 12.07
CA GLN A 102 4.85 6.52 12.67
C GLN A 102 3.43 5.99 12.39
N ILE A 103 2.41 6.84 12.49
CA ILE A 103 1.02 6.48 12.19
C ILE A 103 0.87 6.11 10.70
N ILE A 104 1.43 6.91 9.80
CA ILE A 104 1.41 6.62 8.36
C ILE A 104 2.10 5.29 8.07
N GLY A 105 3.28 5.06 8.66
CA GLY A 105 4.01 3.80 8.54
C GLY A 105 3.19 2.60 9.00
N TYR A 106 2.50 2.72 10.13
CA TYR A 106 1.61 1.68 10.63
C TYR A 106 0.45 1.41 9.67
N CYS A 107 -0.18 2.45 9.11
CA CYS A 107 -1.28 2.30 8.16
C CYS A 107 -0.86 1.64 6.84
N ILE A 108 0.40 1.80 6.43
CA ILE A 108 0.94 1.20 5.20
C ILE A 108 1.38 -0.25 5.45
N SER A 109 1.80 -0.57 6.67
CA SER A 109 2.20 -1.91 7.05
C SER A 109 1.02 -2.88 6.99
N SER A 110 1.26 -4.09 6.50
CA SER A 110 0.29 -5.19 6.54
C SER A 110 0.16 -5.83 7.95
N ASP A 111 0.98 -5.42 8.91
CA ASP A 111 0.96 -5.94 10.28
C ASP A 111 -0.19 -5.31 11.10
N ALA A 112 -1.30 -6.02 11.20
CA ALA A 112 -2.48 -5.63 11.97
C ALA A 112 -2.45 -6.09 13.44
N HIS A 113 -1.35 -6.66 13.93
CA HIS A 113 -1.25 -7.26 15.27
C HIS A 113 -1.56 -6.29 16.40
N ALA A 114 -1.20 -5.03 16.25
CA ALA A 114 -1.42 -4.02 17.29
C ALA A 114 -2.89 -3.62 17.45
N LYS A 115 -3.76 -3.90 16.48
CA LYS A 115 -5.20 -3.57 16.48
C LYS A 115 -5.48 -2.14 16.99
N ARG A 116 -4.69 -1.16 16.49
CA ARG A 116 -4.78 0.23 16.91
C ARG A 116 -5.71 1.00 15.97
N PHE A 117 -6.40 1.99 16.53
CA PHE A 117 -7.10 3.01 15.76
C PHE A 117 -6.55 4.38 16.15
N PHE A 118 -6.58 5.30 15.21
CA PHE A 118 -6.08 6.65 15.39
C PHE A 118 -7.23 7.64 15.19
N VAL A 119 -7.28 8.65 16.08
CA VAL A 119 -8.25 9.74 15.97
C VAL A 119 -7.47 11.02 15.68
N SER A 120 -7.79 11.66 14.55
CA SER A 120 -7.23 12.94 14.17
C SER A 120 -8.27 14.03 14.40
N LEU A 121 -7.94 15.03 15.24
CA LEU A 121 -8.75 16.20 15.48
C LEU A 121 -8.09 17.41 14.81
N VAL A 122 -8.80 18.02 13.85
CA VAL A 122 -8.37 19.26 13.21
C VAL A 122 -9.26 20.40 13.73
N LEU A 123 -8.66 21.34 14.48
CA LEU A 123 -9.32 22.58 14.86
C LEU A 123 -9.11 23.60 13.73
N LEU A 124 -10.17 23.94 13.02
CA LEU A 124 -10.17 24.98 12.02
C LEU A 124 -10.53 26.30 12.72
N GLU A 125 -9.55 27.12 13.06
CA GLU A 125 -9.77 28.52 13.43
C GLU A 125 -9.99 29.35 12.18
N ILE A 126 -11.24 29.64 11.88
CA ILE A 126 -11.59 30.64 10.86
C ILE A 126 -11.50 32.01 11.52
N THR A 127 -10.32 32.62 11.42
CA THR A 127 -10.19 34.04 11.78
C THR A 127 -10.83 34.85 10.67
N VAL A 128 -12.11 35.23 10.83
CA VAL A 128 -12.77 36.18 9.95
C VAL A 128 -12.27 37.57 10.34
N ASN A 129 -11.23 38.07 9.63
CA ASN A 129 -10.85 39.48 9.68
C ASN A 129 -11.96 40.25 8.97
N LEU A 130 -12.96 40.72 9.71
CA LEU A 130 -13.87 41.74 9.27
C LEU A 130 -13.12 43.06 9.26
N PRO A 131 -12.98 43.78 8.11
CA PRO A 131 -12.49 45.14 8.12
C PRO A 131 -13.48 46.02 8.85
N LEU A 132 -13.09 46.58 9.98
CA LEU A 132 -13.80 47.66 10.62
C LEU A 132 -13.79 48.86 9.67
N SER A 133 -14.90 49.09 8.97
CA SER A 133 -15.12 50.34 8.23
C SER A 133 -15.41 51.44 9.27
N THR A 134 -14.49 52.37 9.41
CA THR A 134 -14.72 53.70 9.96
C THR A 134 -15.36 54.59 8.92
#